data_54c6a2fbefe8f95e4a5173c360d76891
#
_entry.id   54c6a2fbefe8f95e4a5173c360d76891
#
_cell.length_a   1.000
_cell.length_b   1.000
_cell.length_c   1.000
_cell.angle_alpha   90.00
_cell.angle_beta   90.00
_cell.angle_gamma   90.00
#
_symmetry.space_group_name_H-M   'P 1'
#
loop_
_entity.id
_entity.type
_entity.pdbx_description
1 polymer ?
#
loop_
_entity_poly.entity_id
_entity_poly.type
_entity_poly.pdbx_seq_one_letter_code
_entity_poly.pdbx_strand_id
1 'polypeptide(L)'
;GAAGRAAGSGGVLEVRGTGTALGDPAEAGSLSAMVRDGGVWVGIERPDWALLAAGRPASVYAVTGDTTSVAGGRLSFVLGLQGPCVSVDTACSSALAAVHGAWAAARAGECGGGCASAVSLKLSPLPTGGAAGAGMLSVDGRCKTWDALANGYARSEGVGSTVVRAEASGGRSAVALGGSAVRQDGRSASLTAPNGSAQRALLGAAVALAGLRAS
;
A
#
# COMPACT_ATOMS: atom_id res chain seq x y z
N GLY A 1 -37.71 -1.03 -10.07
CA GLY A 1 -37.76 -1.41 -8.67
C GLY A 1 -36.36 -1.69 -8.18
N ALA A 2 -35.72 -0.70 -7.50
CA ALA A 2 -34.42 -0.86 -6.87
C ALA A 2 -34.62 -1.69 -5.59
N ALA A 3 -34.16 -2.92 -5.57
CA ALA A 3 -34.06 -3.70 -4.35
C ALA A 3 -32.75 -3.34 -3.67
N GLY A 4 -32.85 -2.59 -2.56
CA GLY A 4 -31.74 -2.33 -1.66
C GLY A 4 -31.18 -3.64 -1.11
N ARG A 5 -29.93 -3.96 -1.40
CA ARG A 5 -29.19 -4.99 -0.71
C ARG A 5 -28.71 -4.42 0.63
N ALA A 6 -29.26 -4.97 1.70
CA ALA A 6 -28.84 -4.69 3.07
C ALA A 6 -27.33 -4.98 3.23
N ALA A 7 -26.62 -4.02 3.83
CA ALA A 7 -25.29 -4.23 4.35
C ALA A 7 -25.38 -5.18 5.56
N GLY A 8 -25.16 -6.44 5.33
CA GLY A 8 -25.19 -7.47 6.37
C GLY A 8 -24.25 -8.61 6.03
N SER A 9 -23.30 -8.79 6.86
CA SER A 9 -22.26 -9.80 7.01
C SER A 9 -20.87 -9.25 6.69
N GLY A 10 -20.04 -9.20 7.73
CA GLY A 10 -18.64 -8.83 7.63
C GLY A 10 -17.89 -9.81 6.71
N GLY A 11 -17.73 -9.44 5.45
CA GLY A 11 -16.91 -10.18 4.52
C GLY A 11 -15.46 -10.12 4.98
N VAL A 12 -14.89 -11.27 5.21
CA VAL A 12 -13.45 -11.43 5.46
C VAL A 12 -12.74 -11.27 4.13
N LEU A 13 -11.67 -10.48 4.09
CA LEU A 13 -10.86 -10.28 2.88
C LEU A 13 -9.61 -11.15 2.93
N GLU A 14 -9.37 -11.87 1.86
CA GLU A 14 -8.16 -12.66 1.71
C GLU A 14 -6.97 -11.76 1.36
N VAL A 15 -5.89 -11.89 2.13
CA VAL A 15 -4.61 -11.21 1.86
C VAL A 15 -3.58 -12.28 1.58
N ARG A 16 -3.01 -12.27 0.37
CA ARG A 16 -1.87 -13.11 0.02
C ARG A 16 -0.68 -12.21 -0.30
N GLY A 17 0.39 -12.36 0.48
CA GLY A 17 1.66 -11.70 0.25
C GLY A 17 2.60 -12.63 -0.51
N THR A 18 3.18 -12.14 -1.60
CA THR A 18 4.22 -12.88 -2.32
C THR A 18 5.58 -12.33 -1.92
N GLY A 19 6.29 -13.08 -1.10
CA GLY A 19 7.69 -12.79 -0.72
C GLY A 19 8.71 -13.61 -1.50
N THR A 20 8.29 -14.44 -2.46
CA THR A 20 9.13 -15.35 -3.25
C THR A 20 9.03 -15.08 -4.74
N ALA A 21 10.09 -15.42 -5.48
CA ALA A 21 10.13 -15.25 -6.93
C ALA A 21 8.93 -15.92 -7.62
N LEU A 22 8.34 -15.24 -8.60
CA LEU A 22 7.29 -15.72 -9.49
C LEU A 22 7.61 -17.15 -9.99
N GLY A 23 7.04 -18.16 -9.39
CA GLY A 23 7.32 -19.55 -9.75
C GLY A 23 6.43 -20.58 -9.08
N ASP A 24 5.64 -20.21 -8.09
CA ASP A 24 4.70 -21.12 -7.45
C ASP A 24 3.40 -21.22 -8.27
N PRO A 25 2.97 -22.44 -8.69
CA PRO A 25 1.70 -22.65 -9.36
C PRO A 25 0.48 -22.11 -8.58
N ALA A 26 0.55 -22.03 -7.26
CA ALA A 26 -0.49 -21.44 -6.41
C ALA A 26 -0.56 -19.90 -6.58
N GLU A 27 0.56 -19.24 -6.86
CA GLU A 27 0.63 -17.80 -7.13
C GLU A 27 0.08 -17.47 -8.52
N ALA A 28 0.43 -18.27 -9.52
CA ALA A 28 -0.15 -18.19 -10.87
C ALA A 28 -1.68 -18.39 -10.85
N GLY A 29 -2.17 -19.31 -10.02
CA GLY A 29 -3.59 -19.52 -9.77
C GLY A 29 -4.27 -18.32 -9.09
N SER A 30 -3.58 -17.62 -8.23
CA SER A 30 -4.09 -16.41 -7.57
C SER A 30 -4.19 -15.22 -8.53
N LEU A 31 -3.24 -15.07 -9.45
CA LEU A 31 -3.27 -14.05 -10.50
C LEU A 31 -4.33 -14.35 -11.57
N SER A 32 -4.49 -15.62 -11.97
CA SER A 32 -5.53 -16.03 -12.93
C SER A 32 -6.94 -15.93 -12.35
N ALA A 33 -7.07 -15.92 -11.02
CA ALA A 33 -8.33 -15.68 -10.33
C ALA A 33 -8.65 -14.19 -10.15
N MET A 34 -7.75 -13.27 -10.52
CA MET A 34 -8.10 -11.86 -10.71
C MET A 34 -8.93 -11.75 -11.99
N VAL A 35 -10.23 -11.68 -11.80
CA VAL A 35 -11.17 -11.42 -12.89
C VAL A 35 -10.81 -10.10 -13.56
N ARG A 36 -11.19 -9.89 -14.83
CA ARG A 36 -10.91 -8.64 -15.58
C ARG A 36 -11.25 -7.35 -14.83
N ASP A 37 -12.22 -7.37 -13.93
CA ASP A 37 -12.61 -6.25 -13.07
C ASP A 37 -11.67 -5.99 -11.89
N GLY A 38 -10.57 -6.75 -11.78
CA GLY A 38 -9.57 -6.57 -10.73
C GLY A 38 -8.92 -5.19 -10.76
N GLY A 39 -8.77 -4.57 -9.57
CA GLY A 39 -8.16 -3.27 -9.41
C GLY A 39 -6.66 -3.32 -9.12
N VAL A 40 -5.98 -2.18 -9.27
CA VAL A 40 -4.55 -2.00 -8.97
C VAL A 40 -4.34 -0.76 -8.10
N TRP A 41 -3.70 -0.93 -6.96
CA TRP A 41 -3.26 0.14 -6.08
C TRP A 41 -1.77 0.05 -5.87
N VAL A 42 -1.04 1.11 -6.22
CA VAL A 42 0.42 1.15 -6.09
C VAL A 42 0.83 2.24 -5.12
N GLY A 43 1.40 1.81 -3.98
CA GLY A 43 2.08 2.71 -3.05
C GLY A 43 3.49 3.00 -3.56
N ILE A 44 3.73 4.23 -3.97
CA ILE A 44 5.02 4.62 -4.54
C ILE A 44 5.36 6.04 -4.11
N GLU A 45 6.42 6.18 -3.34
CA GLU A 45 7.02 7.47 -2.99
C GLU A 45 7.63 8.11 -4.25
N ARG A 46 7.87 9.40 -4.21
CA ARG A 46 8.58 10.13 -5.26
C ARG A 46 9.77 9.31 -5.78
N PRO A 47 9.81 8.94 -7.06
CA PRO A 47 10.80 8.00 -7.56
C PRO A 47 12.18 8.67 -7.68
N ASP A 48 13.20 8.02 -7.13
CA ASP A 48 14.60 8.42 -7.29
C ASP A 48 15.02 8.42 -8.77
N TRP A 49 14.34 7.61 -9.60
CA TRP A 49 14.56 7.58 -11.05
C TRP A 49 14.36 8.95 -11.71
N ALA A 50 13.33 9.69 -11.31
CA ALA A 50 13.09 11.03 -11.83
C ALA A 50 14.24 12.00 -11.48
N LEU A 51 14.87 11.82 -10.33
CA LEU A 51 16.06 12.59 -9.93
C LEU A 51 17.28 12.24 -10.80
N LEU A 52 17.46 10.96 -11.14
CA LEU A 52 18.54 10.51 -12.01
C LEU A 52 18.32 10.89 -13.48
N ALA A 53 17.08 10.98 -13.91
CA ALA A 53 16.72 11.37 -15.28
C ALA A 53 16.85 12.89 -15.51
N ALA A 54 16.91 13.70 -14.46
CA ALA A 54 17.07 15.13 -14.53
C ALA A 54 18.38 15.48 -15.30
N GLY A 55 18.25 16.31 -16.34
CA GLY A 55 19.38 16.69 -17.21
C GLY A 55 19.68 15.73 -18.36
N ARG A 56 18.97 14.62 -18.50
CA ARG A 56 19.05 13.76 -19.69
C ARG A 56 18.18 14.29 -20.83
N PRO A 57 18.53 14.03 -22.09
CA PRO A 57 17.66 14.36 -23.21
C PRO A 57 16.28 13.74 -23.03
N ALA A 58 15.23 14.52 -23.34
CA ALA A 58 13.86 14.04 -23.27
C ALA A 58 13.65 12.84 -24.22
N SER A 59 13.18 11.74 -23.69
CA SER A 59 12.75 10.57 -24.46
C SER A 59 11.23 10.62 -24.65
N VAL A 60 10.73 10.05 -25.73
CA VAL A 60 9.29 9.85 -25.94
C VAL A 60 8.65 9.00 -24.84
N TYR A 61 9.45 8.23 -24.14
CA TYR A 61 9.02 7.39 -23.00
C TYR A 61 9.18 8.08 -21.64
N ALA A 62 9.71 9.30 -21.56
CA ALA A 62 9.94 9.98 -20.28
C ALA A 62 8.63 10.16 -19.52
N VAL A 63 7.58 10.64 -20.19
CA VAL A 63 6.28 10.87 -19.56
C VAL A 63 5.67 9.60 -18.94
N THR A 64 5.86 8.46 -19.59
CA THR A 64 5.35 7.17 -19.08
C THR A 64 6.39 6.42 -18.23
N GLY A 65 7.66 6.82 -18.29
CA GLY A 65 8.78 6.14 -17.64
C GLY A 65 9.03 6.52 -16.20
N ASP A 66 8.78 7.78 -15.85
CA ASP A 66 9.13 8.36 -14.55
C ASP A 66 7.95 8.93 -13.77
N THR A 67 6.75 8.92 -14.36
CA THR A 67 5.56 9.48 -13.74
C THR A 67 4.86 8.46 -12.85
N THR A 68 4.71 8.78 -11.57
CA THR A 68 4.06 7.91 -10.57
C THR A 68 2.61 7.58 -10.92
N SER A 69 1.88 8.51 -11.55
CA SER A 69 0.49 8.29 -11.98
C SER A 69 0.35 7.15 -13.00
N VAL A 70 1.40 6.83 -13.75
CA VAL A 70 1.39 5.77 -14.76
C VAL A 70 1.78 4.41 -14.16
N ALA A 71 2.35 4.38 -12.95
CA ALA A 71 2.85 3.16 -12.34
C ALA A 71 1.77 2.07 -12.19
N GLY A 72 0.62 2.43 -11.63
CA GLY A 72 -0.53 1.52 -11.54
C GLY A 72 -1.07 1.11 -12.90
N GLY A 73 -1.21 2.07 -13.82
CA GLY A 73 -1.70 1.83 -15.18
C GLY A 73 -0.84 0.84 -15.98
N ARG A 74 0.47 0.79 -15.74
CA ARG A 74 1.35 -0.21 -16.34
C ARG A 74 0.98 -1.62 -15.93
N LEU A 75 0.74 -1.83 -14.62
CA LEU A 75 0.33 -3.14 -14.11
C LEU A 75 -1.04 -3.53 -14.67
N SER A 76 -2.00 -2.61 -14.65
CA SER A 76 -3.33 -2.84 -15.24
C SER A 76 -3.21 -3.21 -16.72
N PHE A 77 -2.40 -2.49 -17.50
CA PHE A 77 -2.21 -2.77 -18.92
C PHE A 77 -1.60 -4.15 -19.17
N VAL A 78 -0.51 -4.49 -18.49
CA VAL A 78 0.20 -5.77 -18.67
C VAL A 78 -0.66 -6.96 -18.23
N LEU A 79 -1.42 -6.80 -17.14
CA LEU A 79 -2.26 -7.86 -16.56
C LEU A 79 -3.67 -7.89 -17.15
N GLY A 80 -4.04 -6.93 -18.00
CA GLY A 80 -5.38 -6.84 -18.60
C GLY A 80 -6.48 -6.50 -17.59
N LEU A 81 -6.15 -5.83 -16.49
CA LEU A 81 -7.09 -5.47 -15.43
C LEU A 81 -7.82 -4.18 -15.78
N GLN A 82 -9.14 -4.15 -15.56
CA GLN A 82 -10.03 -3.04 -15.94
C GLN A 82 -10.72 -2.40 -14.72
N GLY A 83 -10.45 -2.89 -13.53
CA GLY A 83 -10.96 -2.30 -12.29
C GLY A 83 -10.25 -0.99 -11.90
N PRO A 84 -10.54 -0.45 -10.71
CA PRO A 84 -9.93 0.78 -10.23
C PRO A 84 -8.40 0.74 -10.29
N CYS A 85 -7.77 1.86 -10.70
CA CYS A 85 -6.32 1.94 -10.82
C CYS A 85 -5.83 3.23 -10.17
N VAL A 86 -5.04 3.09 -9.09
CA VAL A 86 -4.59 4.21 -8.27
C VAL A 86 -3.11 4.08 -7.96
N SER A 87 -2.35 5.15 -8.18
CA SER A 87 -1.02 5.32 -7.58
C SER A 87 -1.15 6.30 -6.40
N VAL A 88 -0.63 5.93 -5.25
CA VAL A 88 -0.76 6.71 -4.01
C VAL A 88 0.61 6.95 -3.37
N ASP A 89 0.84 8.19 -2.98
CA ASP A 89 2.01 8.60 -2.19
C ASP A 89 1.55 9.21 -0.88
N THR A 90 1.81 8.49 0.20
CA THR A 90 1.68 8.94 1.59
C THR A 90 2.99 8.68 2.34
N ALA A 91 4.12 8.79 1.63
CA ALA A 91 5.47 8.51 2.10
C ALA A 91 5.57 7.07 2.65
N CYS A 92 6.05 6.90 3.88
CA CYS A 92 6.24 5.59 4.51
C CYS A 92 4.96 4.75 4.66
N SER A 93 3.79 5.36 4.64
CA SER A 93 2.48 4.69 4.76
C SER A 93 1.84 4.32 3.41
N SER A 94 2.48 4.59 2.28
CA SER A 94 1.91 4.37 0.94
C SER A 94 1.46 2.93 0.71
N ALA A 95 2.22 1.95 1.20
CA ALA A 95 1.85 0.54 1.09
C ALA A 95 0.53 0.23 1.82
N LEU A 96 0.36 0.73 3.05
CA LEU A 96 -0.86 0.52 3.82
C LEU A 96 -2.04 1.29 3.24
N ALA A 97 -1.81 2.47 2.68
CA ALA A 97 -2.84 3.24 1.97
C ALA A 97 -3.32 2.50 0.70
N ALA A 98 -2.40 1.86 -0.05
CA ALA A 98 -2.73 1.03 -1.19
C ALA A 98 -3.57 -0.20 -0.78
N VAL A 99 -3.19 -0.91 0.28
CA VAL A 99 -3.96 -2.03 0.83
C VAL A 99 -5.35 -1.58 1.28
N HIS A 100 -5.45 -0.42 1.95
CA HIS A 100 -6.73 0.15 2.36
C HIS A 100 -7.63 0.45 1.17
N GLY A 101 -7.09 1.03 0.09
CA GLY A 101 -7.84 1.30 -1.14
C GLY A 101 -8.39 0.03 -1.78
N ALA A 102 -7.56 -0.99 -1.92
CA ALA A 102 -7.98 -2.29 -2.45
C ALA A 102 -9.07 -2.95 -1.58
N TRP A 103 -8.89 -2.91 -0.26
CA TRP A 103 -9.86 -3.43 0.71
C TRP A 103 -11.19 -2.68 0.65
N ALA A 104 -11.16 -1.36 0.59
CA ALA A 104 -12.36 -0.52 0.55
C ALA A 104 -13.16 -0.75 -0.73
N ALA A 105 -12.49 -0.79 -1.90
CA ALA A 105 -13.12 -1.04 -3.19
C ALA A 105 -13.76 -2.43 -3.27
N ALA A 106 -13.05 -3.47 -2.79
CA ALA A 106 -13.59 -4.82 -2.74
C ALA A 106 -14.84 -4.90 -1.82
N ARG A 107 -14.81 -4.23 -0.66
CA ARG A 107 -15.98 -4.17 0.23
C ARG A 107 -17.14 -3.37 -0.34
N ALA A 108 -16.86 -2.33 -1.10
CA ALA A 108 -17.89 -1.52 -1.78
C ALA A 108 -18.48 -2.25 -3.00
N GLY A 109 -17.89 -3.35 -3.44
CA GLY A 109 -18.31 -4.07 -4.65
C GLY A 109 -17.93 -3.35 -5.94
N GLU A 110 -16.97 -2.43 -5.90
CA GLU A 110 -16.43 -1.76 -7.09
C GLU A 110 -15.64 -2.71 -7.98
N CYS A 111 -15.05 -3.74 -7.37
CA CYS A 111 -14.32 -4.81 -8.05
C CYS A 111 -14.33 -6.08 -7.20
N GLY A 112 -14.09 -7.24 -7.82
CA GLY A 112 -14.02 -8.52 -7.12
C GLY A 112 -12.78 -8.67 -6.23
N GLY A 113 -11.81 -7.79 -6.40
CA GLY A 113 -10.56 -7.73 -5.67
C GLY A 113 -9.52 -6.90 -6.37
N GLY A 114 -8.31 -6.83 -5.83
CA GLY A 114 -7.25 -6.04 -6.42
C GLY A 114 -5.86 -6.37 -5.93
N CYS A 115 -4.88 -5.92 -6.68
CA CYS A 115 -3.48 -5.98 -6.35
C CYS A 115 -3.07 -4.69 -5.63
N ALA A 116 -2.67 -4.80 -4.37
CA ALA A 116 -2.02 -3.73 -3.64
C ALA A 116 -0.51 -3.96 -3.63
N SER A 117 0.23 -3.13 -4.33
CA SER A 117 1.68 -3.23 -4.47
C SER A 117 2.37 -2.00 -3.91
N ALA A 118 3.59 -2.15 -3.46
CA ALA A 118 4.41 -1.02 -3.07
C ALA A 118 5.87 -1.26 -3.46
N VAL A 119 6.56 -0.18 -3.79
CA VAL A 119 7.96 -0.21 -4.19
C VAL A 119 8.71 1.01 -3.66
N SER A 120 9.92 0.76 -3.17
CA SER A 120 10.87 1.80 -2.82
C SER A 120 12.28 1.35 -3.19
N LEU A 121 12.92 2.07 -4.11
CA LEU A 121 14.31 1.87 -4.52
C LEU A 121 15.13 3.10 -4.13
N LYS A 122 16.39 2.91 -3.78
CA LYS A 122 17.34 3.97 -3.38
C LYS A 122 18.37 4.16 -4.47
N LEU A 123 17.95 4.81 -5.56
CA LEU A 123 18.76 5.01 -6.75
C LEU A 123 19.55 6.34 -6.71
N SER A 124 19.15 7.29 -5.84
CA SER A 124 19.80 8.58 -5.68
C SER A 124 20.25 8.79 -4.23
N PRO A 125 21.42 9.39 -3.98
CA PRO A 125 21.86 9.73 -2.63
C PRO A 125 21.12 10.93 -2.03
N LEU A 126 20.45 11.75 -2.86
CA LEU A 126 19.85 13.02 -2.40
C LEU A 126 18.77 12.83 -1.33
N PRO A 127 17.80 11.90 -1.45
CA PRO A 127 16.81 11.70 -0.40
C PRO A 127 17.44 11.15 0.89
N THR A 128 18.52 10.37 0.78
CA THR A 128 19.25 9.86 1.96
C THR A 128 19.99 11.00 2.65
N GLY A 129 20.66 11.88 1.89
CA GLY A 129 21.30 13.06 2.43
C GLY A 129 20.31 14.01 3.13
N GLY A 130 19.15 14.22 2.53
CA GLY A 130 18.06 15.01 3.14
C GLY A 130 17.58 14.42 4.47
N ALA A 131 17.34 13.12 4.53
CA ALA A 131 16.94 12.44 5.77
C ALA A 131 18.02 12.46 6.85
N ALA A 132 19.29 12.33 6.47
CA ALA A 132 20.43 12.46 7.38
C ALA A 132 20.55 13.89 7.94
N GLY A 133 20.44 14.91 7.08
CA GLY A 133 20.47 16.33 7.48
C GLY A 133 19.31 16.70 8.41
N ALA A 134 18.17 16.05 8.28
CA ALA A 134 17.01 16.19 9.17
C ALA A 134 17.15 15.39 10.49
N GLY A 135 18.27 14.69 10.73
CA GLY A 135 18.49 13.91 11.94
C GLY A 135 17.59 12.66 12.06
N MET A 136 17.06 12.15 10.96
CA MET A 136 16.13 11.02 10.98
C MET A 136 16.85 9.66 10.96
N LEU A 137 18.09 9.62 10.47
CA LEU A 137 18.80 8.35 10.26
C LEU A 137 19.63 7.96 11.47
N SER A 138 19.63 6.67 11.78
CA SER A 138 20.52 6.08 12.78
C SER A 138 21.98 6.17 12.33
N VAL A 139 22.84 6.68 13.21
CA VAL A 139 24.28 6.83 12.93
C VAL A 139 25.00 5.49 12.77
N ASP A 140 24.48 4.44 13.32
CA ASP A 140 25.00 3.07 13.24
C ASP A 140 24.26 2.19 12.21
N GLY A 141 23.38 2.78 11.40
CA GLY A 141 22.69 2.12 10.30
C GLY A 141 21.72 1.02 10.74
N ARG A 142 21.15 1.11 11.94
CA ARG A 142 20.22 0.12 12.50
C ARG A 142 18.93 0.74 12.97
N CYS A 143 17.82 0.07 12.68
CA CYS A 143 16.53 0.33 13.32
C CYS A 143 16.49 -0.38 14.67
N LYS A 144 16.35 0.37 15.75
CA LYS A 144 16.36 -0.14 17.13
C LYS A 144 14.95 0.02 17.71
N THR A 145 14.01 -0.67 17.12
CA THR A 145 12.60 -0.65 17.56
C THR A 145 12.48 -1.21 18.97
N TRP A 146 11.81 -0.51 19.87
CA TRP A 146 11.64 -0.86 21.29
C TRP A 146 12.94 -0.84 22.12
N ASP A 147 14.01 -0.27 21.62
CA ASP A 147 15.27 -0.14 22.31
C ASP A 147 15.42 1.27 22.92
N ALA A 148 15.90 1.34 24.16
CA ALA A 148 16.19 2.61 24.82
C ALA A 148 17.31 3.43 24.10
N LEU A 149 18.15 2.77 23.29
CA LEU A 149 19.20 3.38 22.48
C LEU A 149 18.72 3.73 21.05
N ALA A 150 17.42 3.77 20.81
CA ALA A 150 16.85 4.16 19.52
C ALA A 150 17.30 5.59 19.16
N ASN A 151 17.93 5.74 17.99
CA ASN A 151 18.56 6.98 17.52
C ASN A 151 18.29 7.30 16.06
N GLY A 152 17.23 6.73 15.49
CA GLY A 152 16.86 6.90 14.10
C GLY A 152 16.55 5.57 13.41
N TYR A 153 16.34 5.62 12.09
CA TYR A 153 16.09 4.43 11.29
C TYR A 153 17.17 4.23 10.22
N ALA A 154 17.30 3.01 9.74
CA ALA A 154 18.10 2.67 8.56
C ALA A 154 17.22 2.65 7.31
N ARG A 155 17.62 3.32 6.25
CA ARG A 155 16.92 3.26 4.96
C ARG A 155 17.16 1.92 4.29
N SER A 156 16.12 1.37 3.69
CA SER A 156 16.20 0.12 2.92
C SER A 156 15.41 0.21 1.63
N GLU A 157 15.62 -0.75 0.76
CA GLU A 157 14.85 -0.96 -0.45
C GLU A 157 13.85 -2.09 -0.25
N GLY A 158 12.80 -2.11 -1.01
CA GLY A 158 11.83 -3.18 -0.98
C GLY A 158 10.78 -3.06 -2.07
N VAL A 159 10.24 -4.20 -2.44
CA VAL A 159 9.04 -4.34 -3.25
C VAL A 159 8.15 -5.39 -2.60
N GLY A 160 6.88 -5.12 -2.56
CA GLY A 160 5.88 -6.05 -2.03
C GLY A 160 4.59 -5.94 -2.80
N SER A 161 3.89 -7.05 -2.91
CA SER A 161 2.57 -7.09 -3.54
C SER A 161 1.66 -8.03 -2.77
N THR A 162 0.41 -7.64 -2.65
CA THR A 162 -0.63 -8.39 -1.93
C THR A 162 -1.89 -8.38 -2.77
N VAL A 163 -2.50 -9.54 -2.95
CA VAL A 163 -3.82 -9.65 -3.57
C VAL A 163 -4.89 -9.62 -2.47
N VAL A 164 -5.79 -8.66 -2.58
CA VAL A 164 -6.94 -8.49 -1.69
C VAL A 164 -8.20 -8.88 -2.46
N ARG A 165 -9.00 -9.80 -1.92
CA ARG A 165 -10.24 -10.24 -2.57
C ARG A 165 -11.39 -10.25 -1.56
N ALA A 166 -12.61 -9.97 -2.04
CA ALA A 166 -13.80 -10.28 -1.27
C ALA A 166 -13.93 -11.80 -1.13
N GLU A 167 -14.16 -12.28 0.09
CA GLU A 167 -14.32 -13.71 0.33
C GLU A 167 -15.63 -14.19 -0.31
N ALA A 168 -15.52 -15.15 -1.23
CA ALA A 168 -16.67 -15.93 -1.65
C ALA A 168 -16.99 -16.96 -0.55
N SER A 169 -18.26 -17.13 -0.21
CA SER A 169 -18.73 -18.09 0.80
C SER A 169 -18.11 -19.48 0.57
N GLY A 170 -17.29 -19.93 1.51
CA GLY A 170 -16.64 -21.25 1.47
C GLY A 170 -15.16 -21.28 1.06
N GLY A 171 -14.54 -20.14 0.75
CA GLY A 171 -13.10 -20.05 0.48
C GLY A 171 -12.28 -20.20 1.77
N ARG A 172 -11.19 -21.00 1.74
CA ARG A 172 -10.21 -21.04 2.82
C ARG A 172 -9.12 -20.02 2.53
N SER A 173 -9.11 -18.93 3.26
CA SER A 173 -8.02 -17.95 3.23
C SER A 173 -7.00 -18.26 4.33
N ALA A 174 -5.71 -18.10 4.03
CA ALA A 174 -4.65 -18.24 5.03
C ALA A 174 -4.62 -17.04 5.99
N VAL A 175 -4.98 -15.85 5.50
CA VAL A 175 -4.99 -14.59 6.27
C VAL A 175 -6.21 -13.77 5.87
N ALA A 176 -6.89 -13.22 6.85
CA ALA A 176 -8.05 -12.37 6.67
C ALA A 176 -7.76 -10.93 7.15
N LEU A 177 -8.14 -9.93 6.32
CA LEU A 177 -8.10 -8.52 6.70
C LEU A 177 -9.50 -8.09 7.17
N GLY A 178 -9.72 -8.13 8.47
CA GLY A 178 -11.02 -7.82 9.08
C GLY A 178 -11.38 -6.34 9.03
N GLY A 179 -10.40 -5.44 9.13
CA GLY A 179 -10.63 -4.00 9.15
C GLY A 179 -9.41 -3.21 8.72
N SER A 180 -9.64 -2.08 8.09
CA SER A 180 -8.61 -1.13 7.70
C SER A 180 -9.14 0.29 7.83
N ALA A 181 -8.32 1.22 8.32
CA ALA A 181 -8.67 2.62 8.45
C ALA A 181 -7.48 3.51 8.10
N VAL A 182 -7.75 4.66 7.52
CA VAL A 182 -6.77 5.71 7.23
C VAL A 182 -7.26 7.01 7.85
N ARG A 183 -6.38 7.71 8.55
CA ARG A 183 -6.65 9.01 9.16
C ARG A 183 -5.42 9.89 9.07
N GLN A 184 -5.64 11.20 9.20
CA GLN A 184 -4.60 12.20 9.35
C GLN A 184 -4.60 12.66 10.81
N ASP A 185 -3.43 13.00 11.34
CA ASP A 185 -3.26 13.43 12.75
C ASP A 185 -3.95 14.77 13.08
N GLY A 186 -4.29 15.57 12.06
CA GLY A 186 -4.85 16.89 12.25
C GLY A 186 -3.83 17.84 12.89
N ARG A 187 -4.32 18.75 13.71
CA ARG A 187 -3.45 19.73 14.41
C ARG A 187 -2.69 19.06 15.53
N SER A 188 -1.37 19.08 15.45
CA SER A 188 -0.44 18.61 16.48
C SER A 188 0.50 19.74 16.92
N ALA A 189 1.48 19.45 17.76
CA ALA A 189 2.44 20.45 18.25
C ALA A 189 3.29 21.10 17.15
N SER A 190 3.56 20.35 16.05
CA SER A 190 4.21 20.84 14.83
C SER A 190 3.78 19.97 13.64
N LEU A 191 4.11 20.40 12.42
CA LEU A 191 3.77 19.65 11.19
C LEU A 191 4.28 18.21 11.22
N THR A 192 5.40 17.96 11.86
CA THR A 192 6.04 16.63 11.92
C THR A 192 5.82 15.92 13.26
N ALA A 193 5.18 16.55 14.23
CA ALA A 193 4.92 15.91 15.52
C ALA A 193 3.70 14.98 15.46
N PRO A 194 3.83 13.72 15.94
CA PRO A 194 2.72 12.80 15.98
C PRO A 194 1.65 13.22 17.00
N ASN A 195 0.40 12.83 16.72
CA ASN A 195 -0.75 13.05 17.60
C ASN A 195 -1.26 11.71 18.16
N GLY A 196 -0.91 11.39 19.40
CA GLY A 196 -1.29 10.13 20.03
C GLY A 196 -2.80 9.94 20.18
N SER A 197 -3.60 11.02 20.27
CA SER A 197 -5.06 10.92 20.31
C SER A 197 -5.65 10.52 18.95
N ALA A 198 -5.11 11.09 17.87
CA ALA A 198 -5.49 10.72 16.50
C ALA A 198 -5.11 9.27 16.19
N GLN A 199 -3.94 8.81 16.64
CA GLN A 199 -3.50 7.41 16.48
C GLN A 199 -4.40 6.45 17.25
N ARG A 200 -4.79 6.76 18.48
CA ARG A 200 -5.79 5.94 19.22
C ARG A 200 -7.11 5.88 18.49
N ALA A 201 -7.59 6.99 17.96
CA ALA A 201 -8.83 7.03 17.18
C ALA A 201 -8.74 6.20 15.89
N LEU A 202 -7.57 6.21 15.23
CA LEU A 202 -7.28 5.37 14.06
C LEU A 202 -7.36 3.88 14.40
N LEU A 203 -6.66 3.47 15.46
CA LEU A 203 -6.66 2.07 15.93
C LEU A 203 -8.06 1.62 16.32
N GLY A 204 -8.79 2.43 17.08
CA GLY A 204 -10.17 2.14 17.46
C GLY A 204 -11.09 1.98 16.24
N ALA A 205 -10.93 2.80 15.22
CA ALA A 205 -11.71 2.68 13.98
C ALA A 205 -11.39 1.38 13.22
N ALA A 206 -10.12 0.99 13.11
CA ALA A 206 -9.72 -0.25 12.45
C ALA A 206 -10.25 -1.48 13.20
N VAL A 207 -10.15 -1.49 14.52
CA VAL A 207 -10.66 -2.57 15.38
C VAL A 207 -12.20 -2.69 15.29
N ALA A 208 -12.90 -1.55 15.29
CA ALA A 208 -14.35 -1.53 15.16
C ALA A 208 -14.81 -2.06 13.79
N LEU A 209 -14.11 -1.69 12.70
CA LEU A 209 -14.38 -2.21 11.35
C LEU A 209 -14.12 -3.71 11.23
N ALA A 210 -13.21 -4.24 12.03
CA ALA A 210 -12.96 -5.68 12.12
C ALA A 210 -14.02 -6.45 12.95
N GLY A 211 -14.99 -5.76 13.55
CA GLY A 211 -15.97 -6.37 14.44
C GLY A 211 -15.40 -6.81 15.79
N LEU A 212 -14.19 -6.37 16.13
CA LEU A 212 -13.52 -6.67 17.38
C LEU A 212 -13.84 -5.59 18.44
N ARG A 213 -13.84 -5.98 19.72
CA ARG A 213 -13.88 -5.02 20.82
C ARG A 213 -12.46 -4.73 21.28
N ALA A 214 -12.13 -3.45 21.47
CA ALA A 214 -10.94 -3.09 22.22
C ALA A 214 -11.15 -3.50 23.68
N SER A 215 -10.28 -4.36 24.18
CA SER A 215 -10.24 -4.77 25.60
C SER A 215 -9.63 -3.67 26.45
#